data_3f66b2f4250857c2fbcfe1cc5a2a3884
#
_entry.id   3f66b2f4250857c2fbcfe1cc5a2a3884
#
_cell.length_a   1.000
_cell.length_b   1.000
_cell.length_c   1.000
_cell.angle_alpha   90.00
_cell.angle_beta   90.00
_cell.angle_gamma   90.00
#
_symmetry.space_group_name_H-M   'P 1'
#
loop_
_entity.id
_entity.type
_entity.pdbx_description
1 polymer ?
#
loop_
_entity_poly.entity_id
_entity_poly.type
_entity_poly.pdbx_seq_one_letter_code
_entity_poly.pdbx_strand_id
1 'polypeptide(L)'
;MTTDEALSVAAALIEGCRTELAKRIVGQRAMIDGLLTALIAGGHILLEGVPGLAKTLAVKSLAEITSLAFKRIQFTPDLLPADLTGTLIWEQAGGNFSVRRGPVFANVILADEINRAPAKVQSALLEAMEEKQVTIGETSYPLPDPFFVLATENPIEHEGTYSLPEAELDRFLIKLLVGYPAPEEELEIVSRNAAVLPAPADRRVPLLPALDPAALRLLRSAADSIHVDEGISQYIVSIVTATRPARPHAGAALAEGLYRYISFGASPRASIALYRCARIHALFAARPFVSPDDVKAAAFPALRHRVVLSYEAEAEGLDADAVISRILSHVPVP
;
A
#
# COMPACT_ATOMS: atom_id res chain seq x y z
N MET A 1 9.13 -7.05 -28.85
CA MET A 1 8.11 -7.77 -28.07
C MET A 1 6.78 -7.09 -28.39
N THR A 2 5.79 -7.83 -28.87
CA THR A 2 4.44 -7.31 -29.09
C THR A 2 3.75 -7.04 -27.76
N THR A 3 2.68 -6.25 -27.75
CA THR A 3 1.91 -5.97 -26.51
C THR A 3 1.40 -7.26 -25.88
N ASP A 4 0.91 -8.21 -26.67
CA ASP A 4 0.40 -9.49 -26.17
C ASP A 4 1.50 -10.36 -25.57
N GLU A 5 2.69 -10.39 -26.18
CA GLU A 5 3.86 -11.07 -25.59
C GLU A 5 4.27 -10.45 -24.27
N ALA A 6 4.26 -9.10 -24.18
CA ALA A 6 4.61 -8.40 -22.93
C ALA A 6 3.60 -8.70 -21.81
N LEU A 7 2.31 -8.73 -22.12
CA LEU A 7 1.25 -9.08 -21.16
C LEU A 7 1.36 -10.53 -20.70
N SER A 8 1.63 -11.46 -21.61
CA SER A 8 1.81 -12.87 -21.27
C SER A 8 3.01 -13.09 -20.32
N VAL A 9 4.15 -12.45 -20.62
CA VAL A 9 5.34 -12.50 -19.75
C VAL A 9 5.06 -11.86 -18.39
N ALA A 10 4.35 -10.72 -18.38
CA ALA A 10 3.98 -10.04 -17.14
C ALA A 10 3.05 -10.91 -16.26
N ALA A 11 2.05 -11.54 -16.86
CA ALA A 11 1.15 -12.45 -16.15
C ALA A 11 1.90 -13.64 -15.54
N ALA A 12 2.83 -14.24 -16.28
CA ALA A 12 3.68 -15.34 -15.79
C ALA A 12 4.58 -14.90 -14.61
N LEU A 13 5.16 -13.71 -14.67
CA LEU A 13 5.96 -13.15 -13.57
C LEU A 13 5.11 -12.92 -12.31
N ILE A 14 3.92 -12.37 -12.45
CA ILE A 14 3.00 -12.12 -11.34
C ILE A 14 2.60 -13.44 -10.69
N GLU A 15 2.24 -14.46 -11.48
CA GLU A 15 1.87 -15.77 -10.95
C GLU A 15 3.06 -16.47 -10.28
N GLY A 16 4.25 -16.30 -10.82
CA GLY A 16 5.51 -16.74 -10.17
C GLY A 16 5.69 -16.09 -8.79
N CYS A 17 5.47 -14.78 -8.67
CA CYS A 17 5.53 -14.07 -7.38
C CYS A 17 4.48 -14.60 -6.39
N ARG A 18 3.23 -14.80 -6.84
CA ARG A 18 2.17 -15.38 -6.02
C ARG A 18 2.52 -16.76 -5.51
N THR A 19 3.03 -17.61 -6.39
CA THR A 19 3.45 -18.98 -6.07
C THR A 19 4.57 -18.98 -5.03
N GLU A 20 5.57 -18.13 -5.18
CA GLU A 20 6.66 -18.03 -4.21
C GLU A 20 6.16 -17.53 -2.84
N LEU A 21 5.34 -16.48 -2.83
CA LEU A 21 4.79 -15.94 -1.59
C LEU A 21 3.87 -16.94 -0.87
N ALA A 22 3.08 -17.72 -1.61
CA ALA A 22 2.19 -18.74 -1.07
C ALA A 22 2.93 -19.89 -0.34
N LYS A 23 4.22 -20.08 -0.60
CA LYS A 23 5.04 -21.06 0.15
C LYS A 23 5.14 -20.72 1.64
N ARG A 24 5.04 -19.42 1.99
CA ARG A 24 5.15 -18.94 3.39
C ARG A 24 3.86 -18.33 3.92
N ILE A 25 3.02 -17.79 3.05
CA ILE A 25 1.80 -17.09 3.40
C ILE A 25 0.63 -17.99 2.98
N VAL A 26 -0.11 -18.47 3.95
CA VAL A 26 -1.33 -19.25 3.70
C VAL A 26 -2.48 -18.29 3.51
N GLY A 27 -3.28 -18.50 2.46
CA GLY A 27 -4.39 -17.61 2.13
C GLY A 27 -3.95 -16.19 1.83
N GLN A 28 -4.66 -15.20 2.38
CA GLN A 28 -4.31 -13.77 2.30
C GLN A 28 -4.03 -13.27 0.86
N ARG A 29 -4.70 -13.85 -0.14
CA ARG A 29 -4.47 -13.52 -1.56
C ARG A 29 -4.68 -12.03 -1.85
N ALA A 30 -5.70 -11.43 -1.23
CA ALA A 30 -5.97 -10.00 -1.38
C ALA A 30 -4.80 -9.13 -0.87
N MET A 31 -4.15 -9.54 0.22
CA MET A 31 -2.95 -8.85 0.72
C MET A 31 -1.78 -9.01 -0.25
N ILE A 32 -1.53 -10.22 -0.77
CA ILE A 32 -0.46 -10.48 -1.74
C ILE A 32 -0.68 -9.64 -3.01
N ASP A 33 -1.88 -9.66 -3.57
CA ASP A 33 -2.22 -8.91 -4.77
C ASP A 33 -2.13 -7.39 -4.54
N GLY A 34 -2.54 -6.90 -3.37
CA GLY A 34 -2.37 -5.50 -2.99
C GLY A 34 -0.91 -5.08 -2.85
N LEU A 35 -0.05 -5.93 -2.27
CA LEU A 35 1.39 -5.70 -2.17
C LEU A 35 2.04 -5.59 -3.55
N LEU A 36 1.72 -6.51 -4.45
CA LEU A 36 2.20 -6.49 -5.83
C LEU A 36 1.66 -5.28 -6.58
N THR A 37 0.37 -4.94 -6.39
CA THR A 37 -0.25 -3.74 -6.99
C THR A 37 0.51 -2.48 -6.58
N ALA A 38 0.76 -2.27 -5.29
CA ALA A 38 1.44 -1.08 -4.82
C ALA A 38 2.91 -1.02 -5.29
N LEU A 39 3.61 -2.15 -5.29
CA LEU A 39 5.01 -2.22 -5.77
C LEU A 39 5.12 -1.91 -7.26
N ILE A 40 4.25 -2.47 -8.09
CA ILE A 40 4.22 -2.24 -9.54
C ILE A 40 3.79 -0.80 -9.83
N ALA A 41 2.75 -0.29 -9.15
CA ALA A 41 2.28 1.08 -9.30
C ALA A 41 3.30 2.14 -8.83
N GLY A 42 4.35 1.72 -8.12
CA GLY A 42 5.32 2.65 -7.54
C GLY A 42 4.75 3.52 -6.43
N GLY A 43 3.77 2.99 -5.68
CA GLY A 43 3.14 3.67 -4.55
C GLY A 43 3.47 2.98 -3.22
N HIS A 44 3.01 3.55 -2.12
CA HIS A 44 3.19 3.04 -0.77
C HIS A 44 1.87 2.44 -0.27
N ILE A 45 1.93 1.57 0.73
CA ILE A 45 0.75 0.84 1.22
C ILE A 45 0.61 0.96 2.73
N LEU A 46 -0.62 1.11 3.18
CA LEU A 46 -1.01 1.03 4.58
C LEU A 46 -1.73 -0.30 4.83
N LEU A 47 -1.26 -1.08 5.78
CA LEU A 47 -1.88 -2.33 6.22
C LEU A 47 -2.53 -2.13 7.59
N GLU A 48 -3.83 -2.22 7.64
CA GLU A 48 -4.55 -2.23 8.91
C GLU A 48 -4.99 -3.66 9.26
N GLY A 49 -4.80 -4.05 10.49
CA GLY A 49 -5.22 -5.36 10.98
C GLY A 49 -4.59 -5.70 12.32
N VAL A 50 -5.20 -6.65 13.01
CA VAL A 50 -4.73 -7.12 14.33
C VAL A 50 -3.32 -7.72 14.25
N PRO A 51 -2.57 -7.77 15.36
CA PRO A 51 -1.29 -8.47 15.43
C PRO A 51 -1.44 -9.96 15.09
N GLY A 52 -0.35 -10.55 14.57
CA GLY A 52 -0.32 -12.01 14.30
C GLY A 52 -0.81 -12.44 12.92
N LEU A 53 -1.33 -11.54 12.08
CA LEU A 53 -1.86 -11.86 10.74
C LEU A 53 -0.79 -11.87 9.63
N ALA A 54 0.42 -12.30 9.94
CA ALA A 54 1.54 -12.47 9.00
C ALA A 54 1.96 -11.23 8.20
N LYS A 55 1.54 -10.01 8.58
CA LYS A 55 1.91 -8.74 7.89
C LYS A 55 3.42 -8.62 7.70
N THR A 56 4.19 -8.73 8.78
CA THR A 56 5.66 -8.68 8.74
C THR A 56 6.27 -9.80 7.89
N LEU A 57 5.69 -11.00 7.92
CA LEU A 57 6.15 -12.13 7.11
C LEU A 57 5.93 -11.86 5.62
N ALA A 58 4.78 -11.31 5.25
CA ALA A 58 4.45 -10.99 3.87
C ALA A 58 5.42 -9.96 3.26
N VAL A 59 5.71 -8.88 4.00
CA VAL A 59 6.64 -7.84 3.55
C VAL A 59 8.05 -8.37 3.40
N LYS A 60 8.51 -9.15 4.40
CA LYS A 60 9.84 -9.77 4.35
C LYS A 60 9.96 -10.74 3.18
N SER A 61 8.93 -11.55 2.94
CA SER A 61 8.89 -12.48 1.81
C SER A 61 8.87 -11.74 0.46
N LEU A 62 8.12 -10.63 0.35
CA LEU A 62 8.14 -9.77 -0.84
C LEU A 62 9.55 -9.23 -1.11
N ALA A 63 10.24 -8.73 -0.09
CA ALA A 63 11.60 -8.23 -0.24
C ALA A 63 12.58 -9.33 -0.68
N GLU A 64 12.42 -10.55 -0.16
CA GLU A 64 13.26 -11.70 -0.56
C GLU A 64 13.04 -12.08 -2.03
N ILE A 65 11.79 -12.19 -2.51
CA ILE A 65 11.52 -12.54 -3.91
C ILE A 65 11.92 -11.44 -4.90
N THR A 66 12.06 -10.19 -4.43
CA THR A 66 12.45 -9.04 -5.27
C THR A 66 13.94 -8.75 -5.23
N SER A 67 14.72 -9.44 -4.39
CA SER A 67 16.14 -9.17 -4.13
C SER A 67 16.43 -7.72 -3.74
N LEU A 68 15.46 -7.05 -3.15
CA LEU A 68 15.56 -5.66 -2.72
C LEU A 68 16.04 -5.56 -1.27
N ALA A 69 16.80 -4.52 -0.96
CA ALA A 69 17.24 -4.25 0.39
C ALA A 69 16.04 -3.93 1.29
N PHE A 70 15.92 -4.69 2.39
CA PHE A 70 14.82 -4.60 3.34
C PHE A 70 15.27 -4.05 4.70
N LYS A 71 14.46 -3.16 5.28
CA LYS A 71 14.58 -2.72 6.67
C LYS A 71 13.21 -2.71 7.35
N ARG A 72 13.18 -3.22 8.58
CA ARG A 72 12.03 -3.06 9.48
C ARG A 72 12.35 -1.96 10.48
N ILE A 73 11.42 -1.07 10.68
CA ILE A 73 11.47 0.01 11.67
C ILE A 73 10.25 -0.17 12.56
N GLN A 74 10.50 -0.47 13.84
CA GLN A 74 9.44 -0.51 14.84
C GLN A 74 9.20 0.91 15.34
N PHE A 75 8.02 1.42 15.16
CA PHE A 75 7.65 2.75 15.63
C PHE A 75 7.32 2.69 17.12
N THR A 76 7.92 3.58 17.90
CA THR A 76 7.78 3.67 19.35
C THR A 76 7.67 5.14 19.77
N PRO A 77 7.10 5.44 20.96
CA PRO A 77 6.92 6.82 21.41
C PRO A 77 8.23 7.62 21.60
N ASP A 78 9.35 6.95 21.77
CA ASP A 78 10.68 7.54 21.99
C ASP A 78 11.50 7.68 20.70
N LEU A 79 10.98 7.21 19.55
CA LEU A 79 11.67 7.30 18.27
C LEU A 79 11.84 8.77 17.84
N LEU A 80 13.00 9.10 17.28
CA LEU A 80 13.30 10.43 16.74
C LEU A 80 13.36 10.41 15.21
N PRO A 81 13.08 11.53 14.51
CA PRO A 81 13.23 11.62 13.06
C PRO A 81 14.63 11.21 12.57
N ALA A 82 15.69 11.55 13.31
CA ALA A 82 17.06 11.20 12.98
C ALA A 82 17.32 9.68 13.03
N ASP A 83 16.54 8.92 13.81
CA ASP A 83 16.63 7.45 13.82
C ASP A 83 16.15 6.83 12.52
N LEU A 84 15.25 7.52 11.80
CA LEU A 84 14.77 7.13 10.46
C LEU A 84 15.71 7.60 9.35
N THR A 85 16.04 8.88 9.36
CA THR A 85 16.74 9.55 8.26
C THR A 85 18.26 9.44 8.36
N GLY A 86 18.76 9.36 9.58
CA GLY A 86 20.19 9.41 9.87
C GLY A 86 20.63 10.78 10.39
N THR A 87 21.90 10.88 10.69
CA THR A 87 22.49 12.06 11.34
C THR A 87 23.94 12.29 10.94
N LEU A 88 24.45 13.49 11.22
CA LEU A 88 25.87 13.80 11.15
C LEU A 88 26.57 13.32 12.44
N ILE A 89 27.68 12.61 12.27
CA ILE A 89 28.53 12.15 13.36
C ILE A 89 29.87 12.87 13.26
N TRP A 90 30.34 13.42 14.36
CA TRP A 90 31.68 14.00 14.44
C TRP A 90 32.73 12.89 14.57
N GLU A 91 33.61 12.78 13.59
CA GLU A 91 34.73 11.86 13.61
C GLU A 91 35.98 12.52 14.25
N GLN A 92 36.30 12.13 15.49
CA GLN A 92 37.43 12.68 16.20
C GLN A 92 38.77 12.44 15.48
N ALA A 93 38.94 11.29 14.83
CA ALA A 93 40.17 10.94 14.13
C ALA A 93 40.46 11.80 12.89
N GLY A 94 39.42 12.27 12.22
CA GLY A 94 39.53 13.06 11.00
C GLY A 94 39.20 14.53 11.16
N GLY A 95 38.66 14.96 12.32
CA GLY A 95 38.21 16.33 12.54
C GLY A 95 37.11 16.81 11.59
N ASN A 96 36.28 15.91 11.10
CA ASN A 96 35.21 16.18 10.13
C ASN A 96 33.89 15.51 10.55
N PHE A 97 32.79 15.97 9.95
CA PHE A 97 31.51 15.29 10.07
C PHE A 97 31.36 14.21 9.01
N SER A 98 30.92 13.02 9.40
CA SER A 98 30.48 11.97 8.50
C SER A 98 28.97 11.76 8.57
N VAL A 99 28.36 11.32 7.48
CA VAL A 99 26.94 11.05 7.42
C VAL A 99 26.69 9.58 7.79
N ARG A 100 25.96 9.35 8.88
CA ARG A 100 25.40 8.04 9.20
C ARG A 100 23.99 7.96 8.67
N ARG A 101 23.79 7.21 7.58
CA ARG A 101 22.48 6.98 6.97
C ARG A 101 21.58 6.16 7.86
N GLY A 102 20.32 6.55 7.96
CA GLY A 102 19.27 5.83 8.68
C GLY A 102 18.68 4.67 7.87
N PRO A 103 17.76 3.92 8.49
CA PRO A 103 17.14 2.75 7.85
C PRO A 103 16.27 3.07 6.62
N VAL A 104 15.83 4.31 6.41
CA VAL A 104 15.07 4.72 5.22
C VAL A 104 15.87 4.58 3.92
N PHE A 105 17.19 4.44 3.99
CA PHE A 105 18.04 4.18 2.81
C PHE A 105 18.04 2.71 2.36
N ALA A 106 16.89 2.04 2.47
CA ALA A 106 16.65 0.74 1.88
C ALA A 106 15.52 0.81 0.87
N ASN A 107 15.42 -0.19 -0.02
CA ASN A 107 14.38 -0.22 -1.05
C ASN A 107 12.99 -0.49 -0.48
N VAL A 108 12.89 -1.41 0.47
CA VAL A 108 11.64 -1.85 1.08
C VAL A 108 11.71 -1.55 2.57
N ILE A 109 10.83 -0.69 3.04
CA ILE A 109 10.69 -0.31 4.44
C ILE A 109 9.38 -0.88 4.99
N LEU A 110 9.48 -1.63 6.07
CA LEU A 110 8.33 -1.93 6.91
C LEU A 110 8.33 -0.96 8.10
N ALA A 111 7.44 0.01 8.07
CA ALA A 111 7.14 0.91 9.17
C ALA A 111 6.08 0.24 10.06
N ASP A 112 6.53 -0.51 11.07
CA ASP A 112 5.65 -1.32 11.90
C ASP A 112 5.06 -0.48 13.03
N GLU A 113 3.72 -0.48 13.15
CA GLU A 113 2.94 0.29 14.12
C GLU A 113 3.21 1.81 14.02
N ILE A 114 3.07 2.37 12.80
CA ILE A 114 3.39 3.78 12.52
C ILE A 114 2.67 4.76 13.44
N ASN A 115 1.47 4.40 13.91
CA ASN A 115 0.66 5.20 14.82
C ASN A 115 1.19 5.24 16.26
N ARG A 116 2.25 4.50 16.62
CA ARG A 116 2.86 4.56 17.97
C ARG A 116 3.93 5.65 18.12
N ALA A 117 4.43 6.19 17.03
CA ALA A 117 5.44 7.25 17.12
C ALA A 117 4.81 8.65 17.06
N PRO A 118 5.49 9.66 17.64
CA PRO A 118 5.05 11.04 17.57
C PRO A 118 4.90 11.55 16.15
N ALA A 119 4.00 12.52 15.92
CA ALA A 119 3.70 13.09 14.61
C ALA A 119 4.94 13.56 13.83
N LYS A 120 5.97 14.10 14.51
CA LYS A 120 7.21 14.51 13.85
C LYS A 120 7.96 13.36 13.17
N VAL A 121 7.91 12.17 13.75
CA VAL A 121 8.55 10.96 13.19
C VAL A 121 7.73 10.44 12.01
N GLN A 122 6.41 10.41 12.16
CA GLN A 122 5.49 10.05 11.08
C GLN A 122 5.72 10.97 9.88
N SER A 123 5.69 12.29 10.09
CA SER A 123 5.91 13.29 9.04
C SER A 123 7.26 13.13 8.33
N ALA A 124 8.34 12.79 9.05
CA ALA A 124 9.64 12.55 8.43
C ALA A 124 9.64 11.36 7.46
N LEU A 125 8.95 10.25 7.81
CA LEU A 125 8.79 9.13 6.88
C LEU A 125 7.93 9.51 5.68
N LEU A 126 6.82 10.21 5.91
CA LEU A 126 5.87 10.60 4.87
C LEU A 126 6.46 11.63 3.91
N GLU A 127 7.34 12.52 4.38
CA GLU A 127 8.13 13.42 3.54
C GLU A 127 9.11 12.62 2.66
N ALA A 128 9.83 11.67 3.26
CA ALA A 128 10.73 10.78 2.51
C ALA A 128 9.99 9.97 1.42
N MET A 129 8.75 9.56 1.68
CA MET A 129 7.90 8.86 0.71
C MET A 129 7.53 9.74 -0.49
N GLU A 130 7.24 11.02 -0.25
CA GLU A 130 6.81 11.95 -1.29
C GLU A 130 7.99 12.49 -2.10
N GLU A 131 9.03 12.97 -1.40
CA GLU A 131 10.18 13.62 -2.01
C GLU A 131 11.21 12.62 -2.59
N LYS A 132 11.16 11.34 -2.18
CA LYS A 132 12.13 10.29 -2.53
C LYS A 132 13.59 10.69 -2.24
N GLN A 133 13.77 11.56 -1.29
CA GLN A 133 15.05 12.04 -0.78
C GLN A 133 14.92 12.40 0.69
N VAL A 134 16.07 12.52 1.35
CA VAL A 134 16.18 12.93 2.76
C VAL A 134 17.29 13.95 2.92
N THR A 135 17.04 14.99 3.68
CA THR A 135 18.06 16.00 4.01
C THR A 135 18.72 15.69 5.35
N ILE A 136 20.05 15.56 5.34
CA ILE A 136 20.86 15.34 6.55
C ILE A 136 21.88 16.48 6.64
N GLY A 137 21.77 17.32 7.66
CA GLY A 137 22.50 18.57 7.73
C GLY A 137 22.06 19.52 6.62
N GLU A 138 22.97 19.92 5.76
CA GLU A 138 22.71 20.83 4.61
C GLU A 138 22.61 20.08 3.27
N THR A 139 22.70 18.75 3.27
CA THR A 139 22.77 17.97 2.03
C THR A 139 21.57 17.04 1.89
N SER A 140 20.93 17.06 0.71
CA SER A 140 19.86 16.13 0.34
C SER A 140 20.44 14.90 -0.34
N TYR A 141 19.98 13.74 0.10
CA TYR A 141 20.40 12.42 -0.38
C TYR A 141 19.22 11.70 -1.02
N PRO A 142 19.32 11.27 -2.28
CA PRO A 142 18.25 10.49 -2.90
C PRO A 142 18.11 9.13 -2.23
N LEU A 143 16.87 8.66 -2.13
CA LEU A 143 16.55 7.32 -1.69
C LEU A 143 16.71 6.32 -2.84
N PRO A 144 16.88 5.01 -2.55
CA PRO A 144 17.04 4.01 -3.60
C PRO A 144 15.76 3.87 -4.45
N ASP A 145 15.93 3.49 -5.74
CA ASP A 145 14.80 3.16 -6.62
C ASP A 145 14.79 1.64 -6.91
N PRO A 146 13.69 0.94 -6.67
CA PRO A 146 12.43 1.41 -6.12
C PRO A 146 12.53 1.74 -4.62
N PHE A 147 11.79 2.76 -4.17
CA PHE A 147 11.56 3.03 -2.76
C PHE A 147 10.10 2.70 -2.42
N PHE A 148 9.91 1.73 -1.54
CA PHE A 148 8.61 1.16 -1.23
C PHE A 148 8.41 1.07 0.28
N VAL A 149 7.41 1.76 0.80
CA VAL A 149 7.06 1.76 2.22
C VAL A 149 5.76 1.01 2.43
N LEU A 150 5.82 0.07 3.35
CA LEU A 150 4.64 -0.53 3.97
C LEU A 150 4.55 -0.04 5.40
N ALA A 151 3.49 0.67 5.71
CA ALA A 151 3.17 1.02 7.08
C ALA A 151 2.11 0.07 7.63
N THR A 152 2.20 -0.28 8.91
CA THR A 152 1.15 -1.05 9.59
C THR A 152 0.51 -0.20 10.67
N GLU A 153 -0.81 -0.38 10.81
CA GLU A 153 -1.59 0.13 11.94
C GLU A 153 -2.26 -1.03 12.67
N ASN A 154 -2.36 -0.88 13.99
CA ASN A 154 -3.12 -1.79 14.82
C ASN A 154 -4.40 -1.08 15.29
N PRO A 155 -5.60 -1.49 14.83
CA PRO A 155 -6.84 -0.80 15.17
C PRO A 155 -7.31 -1.03 16.62
N ILE A 156 -6.72 -2.00 17.34
CA ILE A 156 -7.16 -2.36 18.70
C ILE A 156 -6.42 -1.52 19.76
N GLU A 157 -5.22 -1.06 19.45
CA GLU A 157 -4.42 -0.29 20.39
C GLU A 157 -4.76 1.21 20.26
N HIS A 158 -5.54 1.71 21.21
CA HIS A 158 -5.90 3.13 21.31
C HIS A 158 -5.03 3.90 22.31
N GLU A 159 -4.48 3.23 23.33
CA GLU A 159 -3.66 3.87 24.35
C GLU A 159 -2.23 4.11 23.85
N GLY A 160 -1.77 5.36 23.94
CA GLY A 160 -0.41 5.75 23.50
C GLY A 160 -0.22 5.79 21.99
N THR A 161 -1.30 5.91 21.21
CA THR A 161 -1.23 6.04 19.76
C THR A 161 -1.51 7.47 19.30
N TYR A 162 -0.88 7.84 18.18
CA TYR A 162 -1.08 9.11 17.47
C TYR A 162 -1.69 8.80 16.10
N SER A 163 -2.95 9.14 15.89
CA SER A 163 -3.58 8.95 14.58
C SER A 163 -2.84 9.74 13.50
N LEU A 164 -2.69 9.12 12.34
CA LEU A 164 -2.19 9.82 11.16
C LEU A 164 -3.24 10.84 10.69
N PRO A 165 -2.86 12.10 10.45
CA PRO A 165 -3.76 13.08 9.83
C PRO A 165 -4.22 12.61 8.44
N GLU A 166 -5.44 12.96 8.05
CA GLU A 166 -6.03 12.55 6.76
C GLU A 166 -5.19 13.01 5.55
N ALA A 167 -4.59 14.20 5.65
CA ALA A 167 -3.69 14.72 4.61
C ALA A 167 -2.42 13.88 4.44
N GLU A 168 -1.97 13.20 5.49
CA GLU A 168 -0.83 12.31 5.49
C GLU A 168 -1.22 10.91 4.99
N LEU A 169 -2.40 10.42 5.36
CA LEU A 169 -2.94 9.16 4.85
C LEU A 169 -3.09 9.18 3.32
N ASP A 170 -3.42 10.31 2.72
CA ASP A 170 -3.57 10.46 1.26
C ASP A 170 -2.28 10.18 0.45
N ARG A 171 -1.11 10.12 1.11
CA ARG A 171 0.17 9.76 0.49
C ARG A 171 0.31 8.25 0.22
N PHE A 172 -0.42 7.41 0.95
CA PHE A 172 -0.48 5.99 0.65
C PHE A 172 -1.32 5.75 -0.60
N LEU A 173 -0.83 4.92 -1.51
CA LEU A 173 -1.55 4.56 -2.74
C LEU A 173 -2.85 3.82 -2.40
N ILE A 174 -2.73 2.81 -1.55
CA ILE A 174 -3.83 1.95 -1.11
C ILE A 174 -3.72 1.64 0.39
N LYS A 175 -4.88 1.40 1.01
CA LYS A 175 -5.01 0.84 2.36
C LYS A 175 -5.69 -0.52 2.27
N LEU A 176 -5.06 -1.55 2.84
CA LEU A 176 -5.61 -2.90 2.90
C LEU A 176 -6.03 -3.23 4.34
N LEU A 177 -7.19 -3.85 4.45
CA LEU A 177 -7.65 -4.46 5.69
C LEU A 177 -7.24 -5.93 5.69
N VAL A 178 -6.45 -6.31 6.69
CA VAL A 178 -5.98 -7.69 6.86
C VAL A 178 -6.85 -8.37 7.91
N GLY A 179 -7.76 -9.22 7.45
CA GLY A 179 -8.66 -9.98 8.29
C GLY A 179 -8.06 -11.30 8.77
N TYR A 180 -8.79 -11.98 9.69
CA TYR A 180 -8.43 -13.33 10.09
C TYR A 180 -8.50 -14.31 8.91
N PRO A 181 -7.62 -15.33 8.89
CA PRO A 181 -7.71 -16.39 7.89
C PRO A 181 -9.02 -17.17 8.04
N ALA A 182 -9.47 -17.80 6.94
CA ALA A 182 -10.58 -18.75 7.02
C ALA A 182 -10.18 -19.97 7.88
N PRO A 183 -11.14 -20.68 8.48
CA PRO A 183 -10.84 -21.84 9.33
C PRO A 183 -9.96 -22.89 8.64
N GLU A 184 -10.15 -23.12 7.35
CA GLU A 184 -9.37 -24.03 6.52
C GLU A 184 -7.92 -23.57 6.36
N GLU A 185 -7.74 -22.26 6.15
CA GLU A 185 -6.42 -21.61 6.07
C GLU A 185 -5.70 -21.64 7.42
N GLU A 186 -6.45 -21.45 8.52
CA GLU A 186 -5.89 -21.53 9.87
C GLU A 186 -5.43 -22.95 10.20
N LEU A 187 -6.20 -23.97 9.81
CA LEU A 187 -5.81 -25.38 9.93
C LEU A 187 -4.50 -25.66 9.16
N GLU A 188 -4.36 -25.11 7.96
CA GLU A 188 -3.13 -25.24 7.17
C GLU A 188 -1.95 -24.53 7.85
N ILE A 189 -2.17 -23.34 8.43
CA ILE A 189 -1.14 -22.62 9.20
C ILE A 189 -0.67 -23.49 10.39
N VAL A 190 -1.60 -24.08 11.14
CA VAL A 190 -1.28 -24.98 12.26
C VAL A 190 -0.49 -26.19 11.77
N SER A 191 -0.94 -26.83 10.69
CA SER A 191 -0.29 -28.02 10.13
C SER A 191 1.14 -27.74 9.66
N ARG A 192 1.36 -26.61 8.98
CA ARG A 192 2.69 -26.17 8.52
C ARG A 192 3.63 -25.88 9.70
N ASN A 193 3.11 -25.38 10.82
CA ASN A 193 3.91 -25.04 12.00
C ASN A 193 4.05 -26.21 12.99
N ALA A 194 3.09 -27.14 13.05
CA ALA A 194 3.15 -28.32 13.94
C ALA A 194 4.31 -29.26 13.59
N ALA A 195 4.74 -29.31 12.33
CA ALA A 195 5.90 -30.10 11.88
C ALA A 195 7.26 -29.51 12.33
N VAL A 196 7.26 -28.39 13.07
CA VAL A 196 8.44 -27.55 13.34
C VAL A 196 8.51 -27.21 14.83
N LEU A 197 8.78 -28.17 15.70
CA LEU A 197 9.16 -27.95 17.11
C LEU A 197 10.67 -28.17 17.31
N PRO A 198 11.37 -27.25 18.01
CA PRO A 198 11.62 -25.86 17.63
C PRO A 198 12.63 -25.80 16.50
N ALA A 199 12.21 -25.40 15.31
CA ALA A 199 13.16 -25.19 14.24
C ALA A 199 13.95 -23.92 14.48
N PRO A 200 15.27 -23.94 14.35
CA PRO A 200 16.06 -22.73 14.25
C PRO A 200 15.54 -21.87 13.09
N ALA A 201 15.76 -20.55 13.19
CA ALA A 201 15.32 -19.55 12.18
C ALA A 201 15.74 -19.90 10.73
N ASP A 202 16.64 -20.84 10.56
CA ASP A 202 17.19 -21.34 9.29
C ASP A 202 16.32 -22.35 8.52
N ARG A 203 15.21 -22.83 9.08
CA ARG A 203 14.32 -23.81 8.40
C ARG A 203 13.12 -23.20 7.70
N ARG A 204 13.11 -21.90 7.45
CA ARG A 204 12.07 -21.32 6.59
C ARG A 204 12.22 -21.86 5.17
N VAL A 205 11.08 -22.19 4.54
CA VAL A 205 11.08 -22.55 3.13
C VAL A 205 11.80 -21.44 2.35
N PRO A 206 12.90 -21.75 1.64
CA PRO A 206 13.63 -20.77 0.87
C PRO A 206 12.73 -20.25 -0.25
N LEU A 207 12.75 -18.94 -0.46
CA LEU A 207 12.06 -18.31 -1.60
C LEU A 207 13.09 -18.07 -2.71
N LEU A 208 12.65 -18.31 -3.94
CA LEU A 208 13.46 -17.97 -5.11
C LEU A 208 13.18 -16.52 -5.52
N PRO A 209 14.20 -15.77 -5.98
CA PRO A 209 13.98 -14.49 -6.61
C PRO A 209 13.04 -14.64 -7.82
N ALA A 210 11.85 -14.05 -7.72
CA ALA A 210 10.83 -14.13 -8.78
C ALA A 210 10.66 -12.80 -9.52
N LEU A 211 11.16 -11.70 -8.94
CA LEU A 211 10.98 -10.35 -9.47
C LEU A 211 12.23 -9.50 -9.20
N ASP A 212 13.20 -9.59 -10.06
CA ASP A 212 14.38 -8.72 -10.02
C ASP A 212 14.02 -7.27 -10.47
N PRO A 213 14.91 -6.27 -10.30
CA PRO A 213 14.66 -4.91 -10.74
C PRO A 213 14.38 -4.77 -12.24
N ALA A 214 14.89 -5.66 -13.10
CA ALA A 214 14.62 -5.63 -14.53
C ALA A 214 13.20 -6.13 -14.83
N ALA A 215 12.78 -7.22 -14.20
CA ALA A 215 11.44 -7.76 -14.28
C ALA A 215 10.40 -6.77 -13.71
N LEU A 216 10.73 -6.06 -12.62
CA LEU A 216 9.84 -5.01 -12.09
C LEU A 216 9.65 -3.85 -13.09
N ARG A 217 10.73 -3.42 -13.76
CA ARG A 217 10.63 -2.40 -14.82
C ARG A 217 9.77 -2.90 -15.99
N LEU A 218 9.89 -4.17 -16.36
CA LEU A 218 9.05 -4.78 -17.39
C LEU A 218 7.57 -4.76 -16.99
N LEU A 219 7.25 -5.15 -15.75
CA LEU A 219 5.87 -5.09 -15.24
C LEU A 219 5.31 -3.67 -15.25
N ARG A 220 6.10 -2.68 -14.85
CA ARG A 220 5.72 -1.26 -14.90
C ARG A 220 5.46 -0.81 -16.34
N SER A 221 6.35 -1.14 -17.26
CA SER A 221 6.19 -0.82 -18.68
C SER A 221 4.95 -1.53 -19.30
N ALA A 222 4.71 -2.79 -18.95
CA ALA A 222 3.52 -3.51 -19.38
C ALA A 222 2.23 -2.86 -18.81
N ALA A 223 2.22 -2.49 -17.52
CA ALA A 223 1.11 -1.73 -16.95
C ALA A 223 0.90 -0.39 -17.66
N ASP A 224 1.97 0.30 -18.04
CA ASP A 224 1.90 1.58 -18.77
C ASP A 224 1.36 1.43 -20.19
N SER A 225 1.50 0.29 -20.82
CA SER A 225 0.96 0.01 -22.15
C SER A 225 -0.54 -0.34 -22.17
N ILE A 226 -1.14 -0.61 -21.01
CA ILE A 226 -2.57 -0.96 -20.93
C ILE A 226 -3.42 0.26 -21.25
N HIS A 227 -4.31 0.09 -22.22
CA HIS A 227 -5.21 1.14 -22.67
C HIS A 227 -6.27 1.48 -21.62
N VAL A 228 -6.49 2.78 -21.42
CA VAL A 228 -7.59 3.29 -20.59
C VAL A 228 -8.44 4.20 -21.47
N ASP A 229 -9.65 3.77 -21.74
CA ASP A 229 -10.61 4.55 -22.50
C ASP A 229 -10.99 5.84 -21.77
N GLU A 230 -11.36 6.87 -22.53
CA GLU A 230 -11.79 8.15 -21.96
C GLU A 230 -13.03 7.99 -21.06
N GLY A 231 -13.97 7.13 -21.43
CA GLY A 231 -15.14 6.80 -20.62
C GLY A 231 -14.76 6.21 -19.25
N ILE A 232 -13.75 5.33 -19.22
CA ILE A 232 -13.20 4.78 -17.96
C ILE A 232 -12.53 5.89 -17.13
N SER A 233 -11.79 6.78 -17.76
CA SER A 233 -11.16 7.92 -17.08
C SER A 233 -12.21 8.86 -16.46
N GLN A 234 -13.30 9.13 -17.19
CA GLN A 234 -14.43 9.92 -16.70
C GLN A 234 -15.17 9.18 -15.58
N TYR A 235 -15.33 7.86 -15.65
CA TYR A 235 -15.91 7.04 -14.60
C TYR A 235 -15.11 7.12 -13.30
N ILE A 236 -13.78 7.01 -13.37
CA ILE A 236 -12.88 7.18 -12.23
C ILE A 236 -13.08 8.57 -11.57
N VAL A 237 -13.09 9.63 -12.38
CA VAL A 237 -13.29 11.00 -11.88
C VAL A 237 -14.68 11.14 -11.26
N SER A 238 -15.70 10.54 -11.83
CA SER A 238 -17.08 10.56 -11.32
C SER A 238 -17.17 9.88 -9.95
N ILE A 239 -16.55 8.71 -9.77
CA ILE A 239 -16.47 8.02 -8.47
C ILE A 239 -15.81 8.92 -7.43
N VAL A 240 -14.64 9.49 -7.73
CA VAL A 240 -13.91 10.34 -6.78
C VAL A 240 -14.68 11.61 -6.47
N THR A 241 -15.32 12.23 -7.45
CA THR A 241 -16.13 13.43 -7.26
C THR A 241 -17.36 13.12 -6.40
N ALA A 242 -17.99 11.96 -6.56
CA ALA A 242 -19.10 11.50 -5.76
C ALA A 242 -18.75 11.30 -4.27
N THR A 243 -17.48 11.21 -3.90
CA THR A 243 -17.06 11.21 -2.49
C THR A 243 -17.08 12.61 -1.85
N ARG A 244 -17.19 13.70 -2.63
CA ARG A 244 -17.02 15.06 -2.13
C ARG A 244 -18.36 15.66 -1.70
N PRO A 245 -18.57 15.96 -0.40
CA PRO A 245 -19.74 16.68 0.05
C PRO A 245 -19.70 18.11 -0.49
N ALA A 246 -20.81 18.55 -1.09
CA ALA A 246 -21.05 19.89 -1.57
C ALA A 246 -20.35 20.34 -2.87
N ARG A 247 -21.07 20.22 -3.94
CA ARG A 247 -21.61 21.29 -4.81
C ARG A 247 -22.66 20.63 -5.70
N PRO A 248 -23.89 21.15 -5.81
CA PRO A 248 -24.84 20.64 -6.77
C PRO A 248 -24.34 20.99 -8.18
N HIS A 249 -23.58 20.11 -8.78
CA HIS A 249 -23.31 20.10 -10.21
C HIS A 249 -24.33 19.17 -10.88
N ALA A 250 -24.73 19.49 -12.07
CA ALA A 250 -25.74 18.76 -12.84
C ALA A 250 -25.48 17.25 -12.80
N GLY A 251 -26.38 16.49 -12.18
CA GLY A 251 -26.26 15.06 -11.87
C GLY A 251 -26.37 14.73 -10.38
N ALA A 252 -26.37 15.72 -9.50
CA ALA A 252 -26.34 15.57 -8.05
C ALA A 252 -27.65 15.12 -7.39
N ALA A 253 -28.68 14.76 -8.14
CA ALA A 253 -29.88 14.11 -7.60
C ALA A 253 -29.58 12.72 -6.98
N LEU A 254 -28.38 12.21 -7.23
CA LEU A 254 -27.93 10.88 -6.81
C LEU A 254 -27.59 10.75 -5.32
N ALA A 255 -27.41 11.82 -4.59
CA ALA A 255 -26.64 11.70 -3.36
C ALA A 255 -27.11 12.56 -2.18
N GLU A 256 -28.31 13.15 -2.19
CA GLU A 256 -28.76 13.92 -1.02
C GLU A 256 -28.73 13.10 0.28
N GLY A 257 -29.00 11.79 0.21
CA GLY A 257 -28.89 10.88 1.35
C GLY A 257 -27.48 10.37 1.65
N LEU A 258 -26.54 10.42 0.70
CA LEU A 258 -25.20 9.86 0.87
C LEU A 258 -24.20 10.89 1.43
N TYR A 259 -24.34 12.16 1.04
CA TYR A 259 -23.43 13.22 1.49
C TYR A 259 -23.45 13.48 2.99
N ARG A 260 -24.56 13.14 3.67
CA ARG A 260 -24.63 13.23 5.13
C ARG A 260 -23.63 12.33 5.84
N TYR A 261 -23.16 11.28 5.19
CA TYR A 261 -22.22 10.31 5.75
C TYR A 261 -20.75 10.67 5.51
N ILE A 262 -20.45 11.72 4.73
CA ILE A 262 -19.09 12.10 4.37
C ILE A 262 -18.79 13.51 4.87
N SER A 263 -17.79 13.66 5.73
CA SER A 263 -17.26 14.96 6.16
C SER A 263 -16.29 15.53 5.14
N PHE A 264 -15.35 14.70 4.65
CA PHE A 264 -14.38 15.09 3.62
C PHE A 264 -14.25 14.00 2.59
N GLY A 265 -14.27 14.40 1.32
CA GLY A 265 -14.09 13.49 0.19
C GLY A 265 -12.65 13.41 -0.30
N ALA A 266 -12.41 12.46 -1.17
CA ALA A 266 -11.10 12.15 -1.69
C ALA A 266 -10.52 13.25 -2.58
N SER A 267 -9.20 13.44 -2.52
CA SER A 267 -8.42 14.38 -3.33
C SER A 267 -8.22 13.88 -4.77
N PRO A 268 -7.66 14.69 -5.69
CA PRO A 268 -7.25 14.21 -7.02
C PRO A 268 -6.21 13.07 -6.98
N ARG A 269 -5.44 12.92 -5.89
CA ARG A 269 -4.54 11.76 -5.69
C ARG A 269 -5.30 10.44 -5.74
N ALA A 270 -6.55 10.42 -5.28
CA ALA A 270 -7.42 9.24 -5.37
C ALA A 270 -7.72 8.85 -6.82
N SER A 271 -7.97 9.81 -7.71
CA SER A 271 -8.19 9.54 -9.14
C SER A 271 -6.95 8.91 -9.77
N ILE A 272 -5.77 9.43 -9.43
CA ILE A 272 -4.47 8.88 -9.89
C ILE A 272 -4.26 7.48 -9.33
N ALA A 273 -4.59 7.25 -8.05
CA ALA A 273 -4.48 5.94 -7.41
C ALA A 273 -5.40 4.91 -8.09
N LEU A 274 -6.67 5.26 -8.29
CA LEU A 274 -7.64 4.40 -9.01
C LEU A 274 -7.17 4.07 -10.41
N TYR A 275 -6.73 5.07 -11.16
CA TYR A 275 -6.23 4.90 -12.52
C TYR A 275 -5.04 3.91 -12.58
N ARG A 276 -4.05 4.08 -11.69
CA ARG A 276 -2.89 3.19 -11.61
C ARG A 276 -3.28 1.78 -11.19
N CYS A 277 -4.07 1.64 -10.12
CA CYS A 277 -4.49 0.33 -9.62
C CYS A 277 -5.36 -0.43 -10.63
N ALA A 278 -6.30 0.24 -11.31
CA ALA A 278 -7.14 -0.38 -12.32
C ALA A 278 -6.32 -0.96 -13.49
N ARG A 279 -5.27 -0.26 -13.94
CA ARG A 279 -4.33 -0.80 -14.97
C ARG A 279 -3.64 -2.06 -14.49
N ILE A 280 -3.25 -2.13 -13.22
CA ILE A 280 -2.59 -3.31 -12.67
C ILE A 280 -3.58 -4.46 -12.49
N HIS A 281 -4.84 -4.18 -12.14
CA HIS A 281 -5.89 -5.21 -12.15
C HIS A 281 -6.10 -5.79 -13.57
N ALA A 282 -6.12 -4.95 -14.60
CA ALA A 282 -6.16 -5.40 -15.98
C ALA A 282 -4.92 -6.23 -16.35
N LEU A 283 -3.71 -5.83 -15.89
CA LEU A 283 -2.47 -6.57 -16.06
C LEU A 283 -2.54 -7.95 -15.40
N PHE A 284 -3.07 -8.04 -14.17
CA PHE A 284 -3.27 -9.32 -13.47
C PHE A 284 -4.20 -10.28 -14.24
N ALA A 285 -5.14 -9.71 -14.98
CA ALA A 285 -6.05 -10.46 -15.86
C ALA A 285 -5.51 -10.66 -17.28
N ALA A 286 -4.24 -10.28 -17.55
CA ALA A 286 -3.61 -10.31 -18.86
C ALA A 286 -4.43 -9.62 -19.96
N ARG A 287 -5.15 -8.54 -19.62
CA ARG A 287 -5.97 -7.76 -20.57
C ARG A 287 -5.25 -6.49 -21.00
N PRO A 288 -5.29 -6.13 -22.30
CA PRO A 288 -4.65 -4.92 -22.82
C PRO A 288 -5.46 -3.62 -22.55
N PHE A 289 -6.58 -3.70 -21.86
CA PHE A 289 -7.46 -2.57 -21.56
C PHE A 289 -8.07 -2.68 -20.16
N VAL A 290 -8.39 -1.54 -19.57
CA VAL A 290 -9.08 -1.43 -18.28
C VAL A 290 -10.59 -1.56 -18.46
N SER A 291 -11.22 -2.38 -17.63
CA SER A 291 -12.68 -2.50 -17.53
C SER A 291 -13.24 -1.75 -16.33
N PRO A 292 -14.55 -1.44 -16.29
CA PRO A 292 -15.18 -0.88 -15.11
C PRO A 292 -15.01 -1.72 -13.84
N ASP A 293 -14.93 -3.05 -13.98
CA ASP A 293 -14.74 -3.95 -12.83
C ASP A 293 -13.35 -3.81 -12.21
N ASP A 294 -12.32 -3.49 -13.00
CA ASP A 294 -10.99 -3.18 -12.48
C ASP A 294 -11.01 -1.91 -11.62
N VAL A 295 -11.77 -0.90 -12.04
CA VAL A 295 -11.94 0.34 -11.30
C VAL A 295 -12.70 0.07 -9.99
N LYS A 296 -13.77 -0.73 -10.02
CA LYS A 296 -14.51 -1.11 -8.82
C LYS A 296 -13.66 -1.91 -7.83
N ALA A 297 -12.87 -2.85 -8.32
CA ALA A 297 -11.95 -3.64 -7.47
C ALA A 297 -10.90 -2.75 -6.81
N ALA A 298 -10.36 -1.76 -7.52
CA ALA A 298 -9.41 -0.79 -7.00
C ALA A 298 -10.03 0.23 -6.04
N ALA A 299 -11.36 0.46 -6.11
CA ALA A 299 -12.01 1.55 -5.39
C ALA A 299 -11.89 1.43 -3.86
N PHE A 300 -12.15 0.24 -3.31
CA PHE A 300 -12.09 0.04 -1.87
C PHE A 300 -10.70 0.32 -1.29
N PRO A 301 -9.62 -0.34 -1.74
CA PRO A 301 -8.29 -0.07 -1.20
C PRO A 301 -7.79 1.35 -1.48
N ALA A 302 -8.20 1.97 -2.58
CA ALA A 302 -7.74 3.32 -2.92
C ALA A 302 -8.50 4.43 -2.19
N LEU A 303 -9.75 4.21 -1.79
CA LEU A 303 -10.61 5.27 -1.24
C LEU A 303 -10.84 5.19 0.27
N ARG A 304 -10.75 4.00 0.90
CA ARG A 304 -11.17 3.83 2.31
C ARG A 304 -10.43 4.71 3.32
N HIS A 305 -9.21 5.11 3.03
CA HIS A 305 -8.40 6.02 3.86
C HIS A 305 -8.45 7.48 3.41
N ARG A 306 -9.27 7.76 2.39
CA ARG A 306 -9.44 9.11 1.79
C ARG A 306 -10.84 9.67 1.97
N VAL A 307 -11.78 8.81 2.35
CA VAL A 307 -13.18 9.21 2.64
C VAL A 307 -13.31 9.31 4.14
N VAL A 308 -13.43 10.53 4.65
CA VAL A 308 -13.61 10.80 6.07
C VAL A 308 -15.10 10.79 6.36
N LEU A 309 -15.51 9.91 7.25
CA LEU A 309 -16.90 9.75 7.61
C LEU A 309 -17.39 10.90 8.50
N SER A 310 -18.68 11.16 8.45
CA SER A 310 -19.35 12.09 9.36
C SER A 310 -19.75 11.35 10.66
N TYR A 311 -20.05 12.15 11.69
CA TYR A 311 -20.60 11.61 12.92
C TYR A 311 -21.91 10.82 12.72
N GLU A 312 -22.72 11.20 11.72
CA GLU A 312 -23.95 10.45 11.40
C GLU A 312 -23.65 9.05 10.87
N ALA A 313 -22.59 8.89 10.06
CA ALA A 313 -22.18 7.58 9.57
C ALA A 313 -21.73 6.68 10.73
N GLU A 314 -20.93 7.22 11.64
CA GLU A 314 -20.46 6.50 12.83
C GLU A 314 -21.64 6.10 13.73
N ALA A 315 -22.60 7.01 13.94
CA ALA A 315 -23.80 6.73 14.73
C ALA A 315 -24.70 5.64 14.12
N GLU A 316 -24.73 5.53 12.79
CA GLU A 316 -25.45 4.47 12.07
C GLU A 316 -24.61 3.18 11.89
N GLY A 317 -23.35 3.14 12.38
CA GLY A 317 -22.44 1.99 12.28
C GLY A 317 -21.96 1.72 10.86
N LEU A 318 -21.92 2.76 10.00
CA LEU A 318 -21.39 2.65 8.65
C LEU A 318 -19.88 2.83 8.64
N ASP A 319 -19.19 1.96 7.94
CA ASP A 319 -17.78 2.10 7.65
C ASP A 319 -17.53 2.73 6.25
N ALA A 320 -16.26 3.04 5.96
CA ALA A 320 -15.87 3.63 4.69
C ALA A 320 -16.23 2.72 3.50
N ASP A 321 -16.08 1.40 3.65
CA ASP A 321 -16.37 0.44 2.59
C ASP A 321 -17.87 0.41 2.26
N ALA A 322 -18.75 0.52 3.26
CA ALA A 322 -20.19 0.61 3.04
C ALA A 322 -20.58 1.88 2.27
N VAL A 323 -19.95 3.01 2.59
CA VAL A 323 -20.17 4.29 1.88
C VAL A 323 -19.64 4.21 0.44
N ILE A 324 -18.43 3.66 0.24
CA ILE A 324 -17.85 3.44 -1.10
C ILE A 324 -18.74 2.52 -1.94
N SER A 325 -19.26 1.43 -1.36
CA SER A 325 -20.19 0.52 -2.04
C SER A 325 -21.44 1.24 -2.55
N ARG A 326 -22.02 2.11 -1.73
CA ARG A 326 -23.17 2.94 -2.13
C ARG A 326 -22.79 3.90 -3.28
N ILE A 327 -21.62 4.54 -3.23
CA ILE A 327 -21.13 5.39 -4.33
C ILE A 327 -21.03 4.60 -5.62
N LEU A 328 -20.38 3.43 -5.58
CA LEU A 328 -20.19 2.57 -6.76
C LEU A 328 -21.52 2.08 -7.36
N SER A 329 -22.55 1.88 -6.54
CA SER A 329 -23.88 1.48 -7.02
C SER A 329 -24.65 2.62 -7.70
N HIS A 330 -24.30 3.87 -7.40
CA HIS A 330 -24.99 5.05 -7.92
C HIS A 330 -24.30 5.68 -9.13
N VAL A 331 -22.96 5.61 -9.22
CA VAL A 331 -22.23 6.17 -10.35
C VAL A 331 -22.45 5.30 -11.57
N PRO A 332 -23.02 5.85 -12.68
CA PRO A 332 -23.29 5.05 -13.89
C PRO A 332 -21.98 4.52 -14.49
N VAL A 333 -22.03 3.27 -14.90
CA VAL A 333 -20.94 2.58 -15.59
C VAL A 333 -20.96 3.02 -17.06
N PRO A 334 -19.79 3.35 -17.68
CA PRO A 334 -19.71 3.77 -19.09
C PRO A 334 -20.07 2.65 -20.07
#